data_0a9e3834797d8c3a9a9a85f4091df91b
#
_entry.id   0a9e3834797d8c3a9a9a85f4091df91b
#
_cell.length_a   1.000
_cell.length_b   1.000
_cell.length_c   1.000
_cell.angle_alpha   90.00
_cell.angle_beta   90.00
_cell.angle_gamma   90.00
#
_symmetry.space_group_name_H-M   'P 1'
#
loop_
_entity.id
_entity.type
_entity.pdbx_description
1 polymer ?
#
loop_
_entity_poly.entity_id
_entity_poly.type
_entity_poly.pdbx_seq_one_letter_code
_entity_poly.pdbx_strand_id
1 'polypeptide(L)'
;MADVSLAERLRNGSVLLLDGGMGTMLQSKGLTSSDCPEEWNVSHASVVLDIQRAYREAGSMAIITNTFGGSPFKLGKYGFGDRTEEFNAAAARIAREAAGDDGFVLGDIGPTGEILEPYGEADSETLRAGIQRQVRGLLEGGVDAFIIETIMDFEELRVAVEAISAESDLPILCSMTFSVVPDGFR
;
A
#
# COMPACT_ATOMS: atom_id res chain seq x y z
N MET A 1 -2.35 -8.62 27.56
CA MET A 1 -1.31 -7.57 27.49
C MET A 1 -2.03 -6.34 26.99
N ALA A 2 -1.83 -5.14 27.57
CA ALA A 2 -2.50 -3.94 27.08
C ALA A 2 -2.15 -3.75 25.61
N ASP A 3 -3.17 -3.48 24.79
CA ASP A 3 -3.04 -3.18 23.37
C ASP A 3 -2.16 -1.92 23.21
N VAL A 4 -0.89 -2.14 22.93
CA VAL A 4 0.04 -1.05 22.61
C VAL A 4 -0.24 -0.68 21.18
N SER A 5 -0.69 0.55 20.94
CA SER A 5 -0.95 1.05 19.59
C SER A 5 0.31 0.96 18.70
N LEU A 6 0.11 0.85 17.37
CA LEU A 6 1.23 0.83 16.43
C LEU A 6 2.12 2.08 16.62
N ALA A 7 1.50 3.26 16.81
CA ALA A 7 2.22 4.51 17.04
C ALA A 7 3.11 4.47 18.31
N GLU A 8 2.67 3.83 19.38
CA GLU A 8 3.48 3.64 20.59
C GLU A 8 4.63 2.66 20.37
N ARG A 9 4.39 1.56 19.64
CA ARG A 9 5.47 0.62 19.26
C ARG A 9 6.56 1.30 18.46
N LEU A 10 6.19 2.10 17.45
CA LEU A 10 7.14 2.84 16.63
C LEU A 10 7.95 3.85 17.43
N ARG A 11 7.30 4.62 18.36
CA ARG A 11 7.97 5.60 19.22
C ARG A 11 8.92 4.95 20.22
N ASN A 12 8.60 3.77 20.72
CA ASN A 12 9.41 3.05 21.69
C ASN A 12 10.62 2.32 21.07
N GLY A 13 10.84 2.44 19.76
CA GLY A 13 11.95 1.80 19.05
C GLY A 13 11.83 0.27 18.98
N SER A 14 10.64 -0.28 19.18
CA SER A 14 10.40 -1.71 19.03
C SER A 14 10.51 -2.10 17.55
N VAL A 15 11.15 -3.23 17.28
CA VAL A 15 11.18 -3.78 15.92
C VAL A 15 9.77 -4.25 15.54
N LEU A 16 9.31 -3.84 14.37
CA LEU A 16 8.08 -4.31 13.74
C LEU A 16 8.45 -5.17 12.53
N LEU A 17 8.19 -6.47 12.63
CA LEU A 17 8.41 -7.38 11.51
C LEU A 17 7.23 -7.31 10.56
N LEU A 18 7.48 -6.84 9.35
CA LEU A 18 6.51 -6.80 8.26
C LEU A 18 6.43 -8.14 7.54
N ASP A 19 5.42 -8.32 6.71
CA ASP A 19 5.34 -9.41 5.75
C ASP A 19 6.30 -9.18 4.57
N GLY A 20 6.27 -10.10 3.60
CA GLY A 20 7.19 -10.10 2.45
C GLY A 20 6.49 -9.83 1.12
N GLY A 21 7.21 -10.10 0.03
CA GLY A 21 6.79 -9.78 -1.33
C GLY A 21 5.47 -10.44 -1.75
N MET A 22 4.43 -9.65 -1.98
CA MET A 22 3.13 -10.13 -2.45
C MET A 22 3.17 -10.54 -3.93
N GLY A 23 3.75 -9.73 -4.80
CA GLY A 23 3.73 -9.95 -6.24
C GLY A 23 4.29 -11.31 -6.67
N THR A 24 5.43 -11.73 -6.14
CA THR A 24 6.04 -13.03 -6.43
C THR A 24 5.19 -14.20 -5.92
N MET A 25 4.52 -14.02 -4.79
CA MET A 25 3.60 -15.02 -4.25
C MET A 25 2.36 -15.18 -5.13
N LEU A 26 1.77 -14.08 -5.58
CA LEU A 26 0.64 -14.10 -6.53
C LEU A 26 1.04 -14.77 -7.85
N GLN A 27 2.22 -14.45 -8.39
CA GLN A 27 2.76 -15.11 -9.60
C GLN A 27 2.91 -16.61 -9.40
N SER A 28 3.37 -17.07 -8.25
CA SER A 28 3.45 -18.51 -7.92
C SER A 28 2.08 -19.19 -7.89
N LYS A 29 1.00 -18.43 -7.72
CA LYS A 29 -0.39 -18.87 -7.70
C LYS A 29 -1.11 -18.68 -9.04
N GLY A 30 -0.41 -18.19 -10.07
CA GLY A 30 -0.93 -18.09 -11.43
C GLY A 30 -1.20 -16.68 -11.93
N LEU A 31 -0.89 -15.62 -11.15
CA LEU A 31 -0.95 -14.25 -11.65
C LEU A 31 0.03 -14.09 -12.83
N THR A 32 -0.46 -13.58 -13.94
CA THR A 32 0.36 -13.31 -15.13
C THR A 32 0.73 -11.83 -15.23
N SER A 33 1.66 -11.50 -16.12
CA SER A 33 2.08 -10.09 -16.33
C SER A 33 0.99 -9.20 -16.94
N SER A 34 -0.08 -9.77 -17.44
CA SER A 34 -1.24 -9.03 -17.98
C SER A 34 -2.34 -8.79 -16.95
N ASP A 35 -2.28 -9.46 -15.81
CA ASP A 35 -3.31 -9.37 -14.79
C ASP A 35 -3.05 -8.21 -13.84
N CYS A 36 -4.13 -7.66 -13.29
CA CYS A 36 -4.07 -6.64 -12.25
C CYS A 36 -3.98 -7.33 -10.87
N PRO A 37 -2.87 -7.17 -10.12
CA PRO A 37 -2.73 -7.80 -8.81
C PRO A 37 -3.82 -7.37 -7.82
N GLU A 38 -4.25 -6.12 -7.87
CA GLU A 38 -5.25 -5.55 -6.97
C GLU A 38 -6.66 -6.09 -7.24
N GLU A 39 -6.94 -6.50 -8.47
CA GLU A 39 -8.21 -7.13 -8.84
C GLU A 39 -8.39 -8.48 -8.12
N TRP A 40 -7.30 -9.18 -7.79
CA TRP A 40 -7.33 -10.43 -7.04
C TRP A 40 -7.84 -10.26 -5.60
N ASN A 41 -7.87 -9.06 -5.07
CA ASN A 41 -8.55 -8.79 -3.79
C ASN A 41 -10.06 -9.05 -3.85
N VAL A 42 -10.63 -9.09 -5.05
CA VAL A 42 -12.05 -9.37 -5.29
C VAL A 42 -12.24 -10.75 -5.92
N SER A 43 -11.56 -11.03 -7.02
CA SER A 43 -11.78 -12.28 -7.78
C SER A 43 -11.10 -13.51 -7.15
N HIS A 44 -9.98 -13.33 -6.47
CA HIS A 44 -9.17 -14.38 -5.86
C HIS A 44 -8.85 -14.10 -4.39
N ALA A 45 -9.80 -13.51 -3.65
CA ALA A 45 -9.63 -13.06 -2.27
C ALA A 45 -9.06 -14.14 -1.34
N SER A 46 -9.47 -15.39 -1.49
CA SER A 46 -8.95 -16.51 -0.70
C SER A 46 -7.46 -16.77 -0.95
N VAL A 47 -6.97 -16.56 -2.18
CA VAL A 47 -5.55 -16.73 -2.52
C VAL A 47 -4.72 -15.63 -1.84
N VAL A 48 -5.18 -14.37 -1.88
CA VAL A 48 -4.52 -13.26 -1.19
C VAL A 48 -4.48 -13.51 0.31
N LEU A 49 -5.61 -13.92 0.88
CA LEU A 49 -5.74 -14.27 2.31
C LEU A 49 -4.77 -15.37 2.72
N ASP A 50 -4.68 -16.46 1.95
CA ASP A 50 -3.78 -17.58 2.25
C ASP A 50 -2.31 -17.17 2.24
N ILE A 51 -1.92 -16.27 1.32
CA ILE A 51 -0.56 -15.72 1.27
C ILE A 51 -0.28 -14.90 2.54
N GLN A 52 -1.18 -14.00 2.91
CA GLN A 52 -1.01 -13.13 4.08
C GLN A 52 -1.02 -13.93 5.39
N ARG A 53 -1.86 -14.95 5.51
CA ARG A 53 -1.85 -15.89 6.64
C ARG A 53 -0.53 -16.63 6.76
N ALA A 54 0.04 -17.09 5.64
CA ALA A 54 1.35 -17.76 5.66
C ALA A 54 2.46 -16.84 6.17
N TYR A 55 2.44 -15.55 5.81
CA TYR A 55 3.36 -14.56 6.38
C TYR A 55 3.11 -14.34 7.89
N ARG A 56 1.85 -14.27 8.30
CA ARG A 56 1.48 -14.14 9.71
C ARG A 56 1.96 -15.33 10.54
N GLU A 57 1.76 -16.55 10.03
CA GLU A 57 2.26 -17.79 10.64
C GLU A 57 3.79 -17.85 10.70
N ALA A 58 4.49 -17.27 9.73
CA ALA A 58 5.94 -17.14 9.74
C ALA A 58 6.46 -16.10 10.75
N GLY A 59 5.57 -15.33 11.39
CA GLY A 59 5.93 -14.41 12.47
C GLY A 59 5.78 -12.92 12.14
N SER A 60 5.23 -12.55 10.99
CA SER A 60 4.95 -11.14 10.69
C SER A 60 4.01 -10.53 11.72
N MET A 61 4.36 -9.35 12.20
CA MET A 61 3.58 -8.58 13.19
C MET A 61 2.60 -7.63 12.51
N ALA A 62 2.89 -7.23 11.29
CA ALA A 62 2.04 -6.40 10.45
C ALA A 62 1.93 -7.00 9.05
N ILE A 63 0.74 -6.86 8.48
CA ILE A 63 0.41 -7.30 7.12
C ILE A 63 0.20 -6.06 6.26
N ILE A 64 0.88 -6.01 5.13
CA ILE A 64 0.75 -4.96 4.13
C ILE A 64 -0.39 -5.35 3.17
N THR A 65 -1.25 -4.40 2.82
CA THR A 65 -2.36 -4.66 1.89
C THR A 65 -1.84 -4.92 0.47
N ASN A 66 -2.54 -5.73 -0.31
CA ASN A 66 -2.22 -5.93 -1.73
C ASN A 66 -2.75 -4.76 -2.56
N THR A 67 -2.14 -3.56 -2.38
CA THR A 67 -2.60 -2.30 -2.97
C THR A 67 -1.46 -1.41 -3.50
N PHE A 68 -0.29 -1.99 -3.77
CA PHE A 68 0.86 -1.27 -4.34
C PHE A 68 0.51 -0.48 -5.60
N GLY A 69 -0.27 -1.05 -6.51
CA GLY A 69 -0.82 -0.41 -7.70
C GLY A 69 -2.28 0.05 -7.53
N GLY A 70 -2.75 0.26 -6.31
CA GLY A 70 -4.15 0.54 -5.99
C GLY A 70 -4.63 1.96 -6.32
N SER A 71 -3.78 2.82 -6.89
CA SER A 71 -4.19 4.15 -7.34
C SER A 71 -5.05 4.10 -8.61
N PRO A 72 -5.94 5.08 -8.86
CA PRO A 72 -6.75 5.12 -10.07
C PRO A 72 -5.90 5.19 -11.34
N PHE A 73 -4.69 5.74 -11.27
CA PHE A 73 -3.74 5.83 -12.39
C PHE A 73 -3.22 4.46 -12.81
N LYS A 74 -2.83 3.63 -11.84
CA LYS A 74 -2.37 2.25 -12.10
C LYS A 74 -3.53 1.35 -12.49
N LEU A 75 -4.60 1.37 -11.73
CA LEU A 75 -5.82 0.59 -12.01
C LEU A 75 -6.43 0.96 -13.37
N GLY A 76 -6.35 2.22 -13.76
CA GLY A 76 -6.82 2.71 -15.06
C GLY A 76 -6.14 2.04 -16.25
N LYS A 77 -4.89 1.61 -16.11
CA LYS A 77 -4.15 0.86 -17.14
C LYS A 77 -4.76 -0.52 -17.44
N TYR A 78 -5.52 -1.05 -16.47
CA TYR A 78 -6.26 -2.30 -16.58
C TYR A 78 -7.78 -2.09 -16.81
N GLY A 79 -8.23 -0.82 -16.93
CA GLY A 79 -9.65 -0.50 -17.07
C GLY A 79 -10.44 -0.45 -15.74
N PHE A 80 -9.77 -0.43 -14.60
CA PHE A 80 -10.39 -0.50 -13.26
C PHE A 80 -10.28 0.82 -12.45
N GLY A 81 -9.93 1.94 -13.07
CA GLY A 81 -9.75 3.21 -12.35
C GLY A 81 -10.98 3.65 -11.55
N ASP A 82 -12.18 3.32 -12.00
CA ASP A 82 -13.43 3.63 -11.28
C ASP A 82 -13.67 2.74 -10.06
N ARG A 83 -12.94 1.64 -9.92
CA ARG A 83 -13.06 0.67 -8.81
C ARG A 83 -11.98 0.83 -7.75
N THR A 84 -11.31 1.97 -7.73
CA THR A 84 -10.20 2.26 -6.80
C THR A 84 -10.57 1.99 -5.35
N GLU A 85 -11.65 2.60 -4.87
CA GLU A 85 -12.08 2.45 -3.47
C GLU A 85 -12.46 1.00 -3.14
N GLU A 86 -13.15 0.33 -4.04
CA GLU A 86 -13.58 -1.07 -3.87
C GLU A 86 -12.38 -2.02 -3.67
N PHE A 87 -11.38 -1.94 -4.54
CA PHE A 87 -10.23 -2.85 -4.49
C PHE A 87 -9.37 -2.61 -3.26
N ASN A 88 -9.19 -1.36 -2.87
CA ASN A 88 -8.42 -0.99 -1.69
C ASN A 88 -9.15 -1.40 -0.39
N ALA A 89 -10.47 -1.21 -0.33
CA ALA A 89 -11.27 -1.66 0.80
C ALA A 89 -11.28 -3.19 0.94
N ALA A 90 -11.39 -3.92 -0.17
CA ALA A 90 -11.32 -5.37 -0.17
C ALA A 90 -9.95 -5.87 0.33
N ALA A 91 -8.85 -5.29 -0.15
CA ALA A 91 -7.51 -5.62 0.28
C ALA A 91 -7.30 -5.41 1.78
N ALA A 92 -7.74 -4.27 2.31
CA ALA A 92 -7.61 -3.96 3.72
C ALA A 92 -8.43 -4.93 4.61
N ARG A 93 -9.64 -5.32 4.19
CA ARG A 93 -10.44 -6.34 4.91
C ARG A 93 -9.76 -7.70 4.92
N ILE A 94 -9.18 -8.14 3.80
CA ILE A 94 -8.42 -9.39 3.72
C ILE A 94 -7.21 -9.34 4.65
N ALA A 95 -6.46 -8.25 4.61
CA ALA A 95 -5.29 -8.06 5.47
C ALA A 95 -5.68 -8.05 6.95
N ARG A 96 -6.81 -7.45 7.31
CA ARG A 96 -7.34 -7.47 8.69
C ARG A 96 -7.70 -8.89 9.12
N GLU A 97 -8.33 -9.68 8.24
CA GLU A 97 -8.64 -11.08 8.53
C GLU A 97 -7.36 -11.91 8.73
N ALA A 98 -6.33 -11.68 7.93
CA ALA A 98 -5.04 -12.37 8.05
C ALA A 98 -4.27 -11.94 9.32
N ALA A 99 -4.25 -10.64 9.64
CA ALA A 99 -3.55 -10.09 10.80
C ALA A 99 -4.13 -10.58 12.13
N GLY A 100 -5.45 -10.81 12.19
CA GLY A 100 -6.13 -11.15 13.44
C GLY A 100 -6.20 -9.97 14.43
N ASP A 101 -6.60 -10.28 15.67
CA ASP A 101 -6.82 -9.26 16.71
C ASP A 101 -5.53 -8.63 17.24
N ASP A 102 -4.40 -9.31 17.13
CA ASP A 102 -3.09 -8.88 17.67
C ASP A 102 -2.10 -8.40 16.61
N GLY A 103 -2.45 -8.47 15.34
CA GLY A 103 -1.66 -7.98 14.21
C GLY A 103 -2.09 -6.60 13.72
N PHE A 104 -1.17 -5.92 13.04
CA PHE A 104 -1.43 -4.62 12.42
C PHE A 104 -1.65 -4.76 10.91
N VAL A 105 -2.39 -3.82 10.34
CA VAL A 105 -2.62 -3.70 8.90
C VAL A 105 -2.05 -2.38 8.40
N LEU A 106 -1.14 -2.45 7.45
CA LEU A 106 -0.55 -1.29 6.79
C LEU A 106 -1.15 -1.13 5.40
N GLY A 107 -1.82 -0.01 5.16
CA GLY A 107 -2.33 0.35 3.84
C GLY A 107 -1.19 0.76 2.91
N ASP A 108 -0.94 -0.04 1.88
CA ASP A 108 0.17 0.17 0.94
C ASP A 108 -0.19 1.18 -0.15
N ILE A 109 0.72 2.13 -0.37
CA ILE A 109 0.65 3.14 -1.43
C ILE A 109 1.99 3.16 -2.16
N GLY A 110 2.02 2.56 -3.34
CA GLY A 110 3.17 2.60 -4.24
C GLY A 110 3.14 3.80 -5.20
N PRO A 111 4.16 3.93 -6.06
CA PRO A 111 4.25 5.02 -7.04
C PRO A 111 3.06 5.00 -7.99
N THR A 112 2.50 6.17 -8.28
CA THR A 112 1.40 6.32 -9.25
C THR A 112 1.82 5.99 -10.68
N GLY A 113 3.10 6.18 -10.97
CA GLY A 113 3.68 6.06 -12.31
C GLY A 113 3.41 7.26 -13.20
N GLU A 114 2.86 8.33 -12.63
CA GLU A 114 2.74 9.64 -13.26
C GLU A 114 4.01 10.46 -12.98
N ILE A 115 4.35 11.35 -13.88
CA ILE A 115 5.48 12.28 -13.72
C ILE A 115 4.91 13.67 -13.53
N LEU A 116 5.25 14.29 -12.39
CA LEU A 116 4.78 15.62 -12.04
C LEU A 116 5.42 16.72 -12.90
N GLU A 117 4.65 17.80 -13.11
CA GLU A 117 5.20 19.04 -13.68
C GLU A 117 6.40 19.54 -12.84
N PRO A 118 7.40 20.16 -13.46
CA PRO A 118 7.56 20.52 -14.87
C PRO A 118 8.18 19.41 -15.73
N TYR A 119 8.46 18.23 -15.20
CA TYR A 119 9.14 17.14 -15.90
C TYR A 119 8.19 16.20 -16.63
N GLY A 120 6.91 16.19 -16.26
CA GLY A 120 5.83 15.44 -16.86
C GLY A 120 4.58 16.30 -17.06
N GLU A 121 3.43 15.63 -17.21
CA GLU A 121 2.14 16.28 -17.52
C GLU A 121 1.16 16.24 -16.33
N ALA A 122 1.50 15.52 -15.24
CA ALA A 122 0.62 15.39 -14.10
C ALA A 122 0.72 16.61 -13.18
N ASP A 123 -0.41 17.21 -12.84
CA ASP A 123 -0.48 18.21 -11.80
C ASP A 123 -0.65 17.58 -10.40
N SER A 124 -0.16 18.25 -9.38
CA SER A 124 -0.17 17.75 -8.01
C SER A 124 -1.57 17.61 -7.40
N GLU A 125 -2.55 18.38 -7.85
CA GLU A 125 -3.92 18.30 -7.34
C GLU A 125 -4.63 17.05 -7.88
N THR A 126 -4.48 16.76 -9.16
CA THR A 126 -4.98 15.51 -9.76
C THR A 126 -4.36 14.30 -9.10
N LEU A 127 -3.03 14.34 -8.84
CA LEU A 127 -2.33 13.26 -8.15
C LEU A 127 -2.87 13.08 -6.74
N ARG A 128 -3.01 14.17 -5.98
CA ARG A 128 -3.58 14.18 -4.62
C ARG A 128 -4.98 13.57 -4.60
N ALA A 129 -5.87 14.02 -5.47
CA ALA A 129 -7.23 13.52 -5.54
C ALA A 129 -7.28 12.00 -5.84
N GLY A 130 -6.40 11.51 -6.71
CA GLY A 130 -6.28 10.08 -7.00
C GLY A 130 -5.81 9.27 -5.80
N ILE A 131 -4.79 9.74 -5.08
CA ILE A 131 -4.29 9.09 -3.87
C ILE A 131 -5.35 9.12 -2.76
N GLN A 132 -6.09 10.22 -2.58
CA GLN A 132 -7.18 10.28 -1.61
C GLN A 132 -8.26 9.23 -1.85
N ARG A 133 -8.57 8.89 -3.11
CA ARG A 133 -9.49 7.78 -3.42
C ARG A 133 -8.96 6.45 -2.90
N GLN A 134 -7.68 6.17 -3.10
CA GLN A 134 -7.02 4.97 -2.56
C GLN A 134 -7.07 4.95 -1.03
N VAL A 135 -6.72 6.07 -0.39
CA VAL A 135 -6.74 6.25 1.07
C VAL A 135 -8.14 5.99 1.65
N ARG A 136 -9.20 6.52 1.04
CA ARG A 136 -10.58 6.28 1.52
C ARG A 136 -10.96 4.81 1.47
N GLY A 137 -10.60 4.09 0.41
CA GLY A 137 -10.81 2.65 0.34
C GLY A 137 -10.08 1.90 1.45
N LEU A 138 -8.81 2.23 1.68
CA LEU A 138 -8.00 1.62 2.75
C LEU A 138 -8.58 1.90 4.14
N LEU A 139 -9.02 3.12 4.40
CA LEU A 139 -9.68 3.50 5.67
C LEU A 139 -11.00 2.74 5.87
N GLU A 140 -11.83 2.63 4.83
CA GLU A 140 -13.07 1.85 4.87
C GLU A 140 -12.81 0.38 5.20
N GLY A 141 -11.70 -0.19 4.72
CA GLY A 141 -11.30 -1.56 5.00
C GLY A 141 -10.66 -1.79 6.37
N GLY A 142 -10.24 -0.72 7.08
CA GLY A 142 -9.78 -0.77 8.47
C GLY A 142 -8.29 -0.98 8.64
N VAL A 143 -7.44 -0.12 8.03
CA VAL A 143 -5.99 -0.09 8.24
C VAL A 143 -5.62 0.59 9.57
N ASP A 144 -4.45 0.25 10.14
CA ASP A 144 -3.91 0.84 11.37
C ASP A 144 -2.88 1.93 11.09
N ALA A 145 -2.29 1.93 9.90
CA ALA A 145 -1.34 2.91 9.41
C ALA A 145 -1.24 2.84 7.89
N PHE A 146 -0.52 3.77 7.30
CA PHE A 146 -0.15 3.76 5.89
C PHE A 146 1.34 3.50 5.72
N ILE A 147 1.69 2.81 4.64
CA ILE A 147 3.07 2.70 4.17
C ILE A 147 3.15 3.22 2.74
N ILE A 148 3.96 4.25 2.54
CA ILE A 148 4.30 4.76 1.21
C ILE A 148 5.65 4.17 0.86
N GLU A 149 5.71 3.37 -0.19
CA GLU A 149 6.93 2.66 -0.52
C GLU A 149 7.37 2.81 -1.98
N THR A 150 8.67 2.58 -2.20
CA THR A 150 9.28 2.51 -3.54
C THR A 150 9.18 3.83 -4.33
N ILE A 151 8.96 4.95 -3.65
CA ILE A 151 8.88 6.27 -4.27
C ILE A 151 10.28 6.75 -4.66
N MET A 152 10.42 7.25 -5.88
CA MET A 152 11.66 7.81 -6.42
C MET A 152 11.63 9.34 -6.51
N ASP A 153 10.44 9.95 -6.56
CA ASP A 153 10.24 11.39 -6.62
C ASP A 153 9.78 11.94 -5.27
N PHE A 154 10.56 12.89 -4.73
CA PHE A 154 10.25 13.52 -3.45
C PHE A 154 8.94 14.33 -3.48
N GLU A 155 8.61 14.96 -4.62
CA GLU A 155 7.36 15.69 -4.74
C GLU A 155 6.14 14.75 -4.75
N GLU A 156 6.25 13.60 -5.40
CA GLU A 156 5.22 12.56 -5.32
C GLU A 156 5.03 12.08 -3.87
N LEU A 157 6.14 11.83 -3.14
CA LEU A 157 6.07 11.47 -1.72
C LEU A 157 5.38 12.56 -0.89
N ARG A 158 5.73 13.84 -1.10
CA ARG A 158 5.11 14.97 -0.39
C ARG A 158 3.60 15.03 -0.64
N VAL A 159 3.18 14.91 -1.91
CA VAL A 159 1.76 14.89 -2.28
C VAL A 159 1.02 13.70 -1.63
N ALA A 160 1.65 12.52 -1.59
CA ALA A 160 1.05 11.34 -0.96
C ALA A 160 0.87 11.53 0.56
N VAL A 161 1.88 12.06 1.26
CA VAL A 161 1.78 12.38 2.69
C VAL A 161 0.67 13.39 2.95
N GLU A 162 0.57 14.46 2.15
CA GLU A 162 -0.49 15.47 2.27
C GLU A 162 -1.88 14.88 1.99
N ALA A 163 -1.99 14.00 0.99
CA ALA A 163 -3.24 13.31 0.67
C ALA A 163 -3.75 12.45 1.82
N ILE A 164 -2.85 11.68 2.45
CA ILE A 164 -3.18 10.85 3.62
C ILE A 164 -3.56 11.73 4.82
N SER A 165 -2.73 12.75 5.13
CA SER A 165 -2.94 13.62 6.29
C SER A 165 -4.21 14.45 6.20
N ALA A 166 -4.76 14.67 5.01
CA ALA A 166 -6.04 15.32 4.81
C ALA A 166 -7.26 14.42 5.13
N GLU A 167 -7.07 13.09 5.11
CA GLU A 167 -8.14 12.10 5.31
C GLU A 167 -8.03 11.37 6.66
N SER A 168 -6.84 11.38 7.31
CA SER A 168 -6.59 10.55 8.51
C SER A 168 -5.41 11.04 9.34
N ASP A 169 -5.50 10.79 10.67
CA ASP A 169 -4.41 11.00 11.64
C ASP A 169 -3.60 9.71 11.92
N LEU A 170 -3.82 8.64 11.17
CA LEU A 170 -3.08 7.39 11.33
C LEU A 170 -1.59 7.57 11.00
N PRO A 171 -0.69 6.78 11.62
CA PRO A 171 0.72 6.83 11.33
C PRO A 171 1.03 6.60 9.84
N ILE A 172 2.04 7.30 9.33
CA ILE A 172 2.53 7.16 7.95
C ILE A 172 4.00 6.74 8.02
N LEU A 173 4.31 5.61 7.42
CA LEU A 173 5.67 5.14 7.18
C LEU A 173 6.03 5.49 5.74
N CYS A 174 7.23 6.05 5.53
CA CYS A 174 7.69 6.42 4.19
C CYS A 174 9.02 5.76 3.87
N SER A 175 9.13 5.21 2.67
CA SER A 175 10.40 4.75 2.12
C SER A 175 10.64 5.32 0.73
N MET A 176 11.89 5.68 0.45
CA MET A 176 12.32 6.13 -0.87
C MET A 176 13.30 5.15 -1.48
N THR A 177 13.21 5.02 -2.79
CA THR A 177 14.14 4.22 -3.59
C THR A 177 15.16 5.12 -4.27
N PHE A 178 16.43 4.77 -4.13
CA PHE A 178 17.53 5.49 -4.74
C PHE A 178 18.27 4.60 -5.73
N SER A 179 18.53 5.12 -6.93
CA SER A 179 19.36 4.42 -7.90
C SER A 179 20.84 4.75 -7.68
N VAL A 180 21.69 3.74 -7.77
CA VAL A 180 23.15 3.94 -7.78
C VAL A 180 23.57 4.53 -9.12
N VAL A 181 24.27 5.63 -9.08
CA VAL A 181 24.86 6.30 -10.26
C VAL A 181 26.37 6.48 -10.06
N PRO A 182 27.17 6.72 -11.11
CA PRO A 182 28.63 6.82 -10.98
C PRO A 182 29.10 7.82 -9.91
N ASP A 183 28.35 8.88 -9.70
CA ASP A 183 28.67 9.97 -8.77
C ASP A 183 27.91 9.91 -7.44
N GLY A 184 27.28 8.75 -7.09
CA GLY A 184 26.54 8.57 -5.83
C GLY A 184 25.18 7.89 -5.98
N PHE A 185 24.15 8.49 -5.38
CA PHE A 185 22.77 8.00 -5.42
C PHE A 185 21.84 9.09 -5.96
N ARG A 186 20.81 8.69 -6.67
CA ARG A 186 19.68 9.53 -7.10
C ARG A 186 18.38 8.86 -6.76
#